data_2616bba7beff21a1bf4f48ccbac3f268
#
_entry.id   2616bba7beff21a1bf4f48ccbac3f268
#
_cell.length_a   1.000
_cell.length_b   1.000
_cell.length_c   1.000
_cell.angle_alpha   90.00
_cell.angle_beta   90.00
_cell.angle_gamma   90.00
#
_symmetry.space_group_name_H-M   'P 1'
#
loop_
_entity.id
_entity.type
_entity.pdbx_description
1 polymer ?
#
loop_
_entity_poly.entity_id
_entity_poly.type
_entity_poly.pdbx_seq_one_letter_code
_entity_poly.pdbx_strand_id
1 'polypeptide(L)'
;PELTDLSKEPDHIFDLYGEDAKTPGTFAANCLLARRMAERGVRFVQLFHRGWDQHAKLPVEIGKQCKATDQASAALLKDLKQRGLLEDTLIVWGGEFGRTVYCQGRLTADDYGRDHHPRCFSLWLAGGGIKGGVTYGSTDDYSYNITENPVHVHDLHATMLKCLGINHTKLTLSLIHISEPTRPLI
;
A
#
# COMPACT_ATOMS: atom_id res chain seq x y z
N PRO A 1 0.35 14.95 21.83
CA PRO A 1 0.14 16.27 21.18
C PRO A 1 1.29 16.63 20.24
N GLU A 2 2.55 16.50 20.64
CA GLU A 2 3.72 16.88 19.82
C GLU A 2 3.88 16.01 18.57
N LEU A 3 3.62 14.72 18.64
CA LEU A 3 3.75 13.79 17.51
C LEU A 3 2.80 14.16 16.36
N THR A 4 1.59 14.55 16.68
CA THR A 4 0.53 14.85 15.71
C THR A 4 0.51 16.30 15.25
N ASP A 5 1.31 17.16 15.87
CA ASP A 5 1.46 18.55 15.45
C ASP A 5 2.43 18.68 14.29
N LEU A 6 1.89 18.85 13.09
CA LEU A 6 2.65 19.02 11.85
C LEU A 6 3.11 20.47 11.62
N SER A 7 2.66 21.44 12.43
CA SER A 7 2.93 22.86 12.21
C SER A 7 4.43 23.25 12.30
N LYS A 8 5.22 22.38 12.88
CA LYS A 8 6.68 22.56 13.04
C LYS A 8 7.52 21.90 11.93
N GLU A 9 6.87 21.22 10.99
CA GLU A 9 7.59 20.65 9.85
C GLU A 9 8.06 21.80 8.94
N PRO A 10 9.29 21.72 8.43
CA PRO A 10 9.82 22.76 7.55
C PRO A 10 9.11 22.76 6.18
N ASP A 11 9.08 23.92 5.53
CA ASP A 11 8.37 24.13 4.26
C ASP A 11 8.75 23.12 3.18
N HIS A 12 10.03 22.78 3.05
CA HIS A 12 10.48 21.82 2.05
C HIS A 12 9.89 20.40 2.24
N ILE A 13 9.46 20.05 3.44
CA ILE A 13 8.75 18.79 3.70
C ILE A 13 7.32 18.90 3.18
N PHE A 14 6.63 20.02 3.39
CA PHE A 14 5.32 20.24 2.78
C PHE A 14 5.40 20.27 1.25
N ASP A 15 6.44 20.86 0.68
CA ASP A 15 6.67 20.84 -0.77
C ASP A 15 6.85 19.41 -1.29
N LEU A 16 7.54 18.57 -0.53
CA LEU A 16 7.75 17.17 -0.87
C LEU A 16 6.44 16.36 -0.86
N TYR A 17 5.65 16.50 0.21
CA TYR A 17 4.39 15.73 0.39
C TYR A 17 3.20 16.34 -0.38
N GLY A 18 3.30 17.60 -0.80
CA GLY A 18 2.27 18.38 -1.48
C GLY A 18 1.45 19.24 -0.52
N GLU A 19 0.78 20.24 -1.07
CA GLU A 19 -0.02 21.22 -0.31
C GLU A 19 -1.08 20.58 0.60
N ASP A 20 -1.66 19.46 0.16
CA ASP A 20 -2.64 18.74 0.96
C ASP A 20 -2.09 18.23 2.30
N ALA A 21 -0.76 18.12 2.44
CA ALA A 21 -0.13 17.73 3.70
C ALA A 21 -0.31 18.75 4.82
N LYS A 22 -0.66 20.00 4.50
CA LYS A 22 -1.01 21.05 5.46
C LYS A 22 -2.42 20.91 6.01
N THR A 23 -3.26 20.11 5.36
CA THR A 23 -4.66 19.92 5.73
C THR A 23 -4.84 18.62 6.51
N PRO A 24 -5.19 18.67 7.81
CA PRO A 24 -5.40 17.47 8.61
C PRO A 24 -6.46 16.54 8.03
N GLY A 25 -6.18 15.23 8.09
CA GLY A 25 -7.09 14.19 7.60
C GLY A 25 -6.97 13.87 6.10
N THR A 26 -6.17 14.61 5.35
CA THR A 26 -5.82 14.24 3.97
C THR A 26 -4.87 13.05 3.96
N PHE A 27 -4.80 12.32 2.84
CA PHE A 27 -3.85 11.22 2.69
C PHE A 27 -2.40 11.72 2.81
N ALA A 28 -2.09 12.88 2.27
CA ALA A 28 -0.76 13.49 2.35
C ALA A 28 -0.35 13.82 3.80
N ALA A 29 -1.25 14.44 4.57
CA ALA A 29 -1.01 14.70 6.00
C ALA A 29 -0.84 13.39 6.79
N ASN A 30 -1.60 12.35 6.46
CA ASN A 30 -1.49 11.05 7.09
C ASN A 30 -0.17 10.34 6.74
N CYS A 31 0.32 10.45 5.50
CA CYS A 31 1.63 9.95 5.10
C CYS A 31 2.76 10.65 5.87
N LEU A 32 2.70 11.97 5.99
CA LEU A 32 3.66 12.73 6.78
C LEU A 32 3.63 12.35 8.26
N LEU A 33 2.44 12.13 8.82
CA LEU A 33 2.29 11.64 10.19
C LEU A 33 2.84 10.22 10.37
N ALA A 34 2.65 9.34 9.38
CA ALA A 34 3.21 7.99 9.40
C ALA A 34 4.74 7.99 9.46
N ARG A 35 5.40 8.88 8.69
CA ARG A 35 6.85 9.08 8.78
C ARG A 35 7.28 9.50 10.19
N ARG A 36 6.57 10.46 10.80
CA ARG A 36 6.86 10.91 12.17
C ARG A 36 6.66 9.80 13.21
N MET A 37 5.67 8.95 13.01
CA MET A 37 5.45 7.77 13.85
C MET A 37 6.59 6.78 13.72
N ALA A 38 7.06 6.51 12.50
CA ALA A 38 8.20 5.63 12.23
C ALA A 38 9.49 6.15 12.92
N GLU A 39 9.77 7.45 12.85
CA GLU A 39 10.90 8.08 13.54
C GLU A 39 10.88 7.87 15.06
N ARG A 40 9.70 7.67 15.64
CA ARG A 40 9.52 7.43 17.08
C ARG A 40 9.34 5.96 17.46
N GLY A 41 9.64 5.06 16.53
CA GLY A 41 9.61 3.62 16.76
C GLY A 41 8.21 3.02 16.88
N VAL A 42 7.19 3.67 16.33
CA VAL A 42 5.86 3.06 16.20
C VAL A 42 5.97 1.93 15.18
N ARG A 43 5.76 0.69 15.62
CA ARG A 43 6.06 -0.50 14.83
C ARG A 43 5.06 -0.80 13.73
N PHE A 44 3.82 -0.36 13.87
CA PHE A 44 2.78 -0.63 12.88
C PHE A 44 1.92 0.62 12.69
N VAL A 45 1.87 1.09 11.45
CA VAL A 45 1.04 2.23 11.04
C VAL A 45 0.22 1.79 9.85
N GLN A 46 -1.09 1.95 9.92
CA GLN A 46 -1.98 1.64 8.82
C GLN A 46 -2.69 2.91 8.35
N LEU A 47 -2.57 3.19 7.06
CA LEU A 47 -3.23 4.31 6.41
C LEU A 47 -4.36 3.79 5.54
N PHE A 48 -5.51 4.44 5.64
CA PHE A 48 -6.65 4.15 4.79
C PHE A 48 -6.93 5.33 3.87
N HIS A 49 -7.16 5.05 2.60
CA HIS A 49 -7.66 6.01 1.64
C HIS A 49 -8.88 5.44 0.94
N ARG A 50 -10.02 6.12 1.09
CA ARG A 50 -11.29 5.71 0.50
C ARG A 50 -11.43 6.18 -0.95
N GLY A 51 -12.34 5.59 -1.68
CA GLY A 51 -12.76 6.09 -2.99
C GLY A 51 -12.18 5.32 -4.18
N TRP A 52 -11.64 4.13 -3.96
CA TRP A 52 -11.14 3.23 -5.01
C TRP A 52 -12.20 2.24 -5.53
N ASP A 53 -13.43 2.34 -5.03
CA ASP A 53 -14.54 1.44 -5.36
C ASP A 53 -15.42 2.01 -6.48
N GLN A 54 -14.82 2.15 -7.67
CA GLN A 54 -15.50 2.76 -8.82
C GLN A 54 -16.35 1.73 -9.58
N HIS A 55 -17.60 1.58 -9.17
CA HIS A 55 -18.63 0.81 -9.89
C HIS A 55 -19.28 1.60 -11.03
N ALA A 56 -18.99 2.90 -11.13
CA ALA A 56 -19.38 3.81 -12.19
C ALA A 56 -18.38 4.98 -12.26
N LYS A 57 -18.38 5.74 -13.34
CA LYS A 57 -17.56 6.95 -13.55
C LYS A 57 -16.06 6.76 -13.36
N LEU A 58 -15.55 5.54 -13.54
CA LEU A 58 -14.15 5.20 -13.36
C LEU A 58 -13.19 6.17 -14.09
N PRO A 59 -13.42 6.54 -15.39
CA PRO A 59 -12.48 7.42 -16.10
C PRO A 59 -12.25 8.77 -15.42
N VAL A 60 -13.27 9.28 -14.74
CA VAL A 60 -13.22 10.58 -14.05
C VAL A 60 -12.68 10.41 -12.62
N GLU A 61 -13.17 9.43 -11.90
CA GLU A 61 -12.90 9.29 -10.47
C GLU A 61 -11.50 8.72 -10.18
N ILE A 62 -10.98 7.83 -11.04
CA ILE A 62 -9.64 7.24 -10.84
C ILE A 62 -8.54 8.31 -10.82
N GLY A 63 -8.63 9.30 -11.72
CA GLY A 63 -7.66 10.40 -11.77
C GLY A 63 -7.63 11.23 -10.50
N LYS A 64 -8.78 11.43 -9.85
CA LYS A 64 -8.86 12.14 -8.56
C LYS A 64 -8.16 11.37 -7.45
N GLN A 65 -8.38 10.05 -7.40
CA GLN A 65 -7.75 9.19 -6.40
C GLN A 65 -6.24 9.12 -6.58
N CYS A 66 -5.77 8.94 -7.81
CA CYS A 66 -4.34 8.97 -8.11
C CYS A 66 -3.72 10.31 -7.70
N LYS A 67 -4.33 11.43 -8.07
CA LYS A 67 -3.84 12.76 -7.68
C LYS A 67 -3.75 12.95 -6.17
N ALA A 68 -4.69 12.41 -5.41
CA ALA A 68 -4.70 12.53 -3.96
C ALA A 68 -3.62 11.66 -3.27
N THR A 69 -3.12 10.61 -3.93
CA THR A 69 -2.26 9.60 -3.27
C THR A 69 -0.85 9.54 -3.83
N ASP A 70 -0.62 9.82 -5.11
CA ASP A 70 0.65 9.53 -5.80
C ASP A 70 1.83 10.31 -5.22
N GLN A 71 1.69 11.63 -5.12
CA GLN A 71 2.76 12.48 -4.60
C GLN A 71 3.12 12.11 -3.17
N ALA A 72 2.13 11.94 -2.31
CA ALA A 72 2.35 11.64 -0.89
C ALA A 72 2.96 10.25 -0.69
N SER A 73 2.58 9.25 -1.48
CA SER A 73 3.18 7.91 -1.46
C SER A 73 4.65 7.97 -1.86
N ALA A 74 4.96 8.67 -2.95
CA ALA A 74 6.34 8.86 -3.40
C ALA A 74 7.17 9.68 -2.39
N ALA A 75 6.56 10.68 -1.77
CA ALA A 75 7.19 11.50 -0.74
C ALA A 75 7.56 10.67 0.49
N LEU A 76 6.65 9.83 0.97
CA LEU A 76 6.90 8.95 2.11
C LEU A 76 8.12 8.05 1.88
N LEU A 77 8.22 7.42 0.71
CA LEU A 77 9.36 6.59 0.35
C LEU A 77 10.68 7.39 0.32
N LYS A 78 10.65 8.56 -0.31
CA LYS A 78 11.83 9.44 -0.41
C LYS A 78 12.28 9.94 0.96
N ASP A 79 11.35 10.38 1.79
CA ASP A 79 11.63 10.94 3.11
C ASP A 79 12.20 9.87 4.05
N LEU A 80 11.58 8.68 4.09
CA LEU A 80 12.11 7.55 4.86
C LEU A 80 13.51 7.14 4.38
N LYS A 81 13.75 7.13 3.06
CA LYS A 81 15.07 6.82 2.51
C LYS A 81 16.11 7.87 2.90
N GLN A 82 15.79 9.17 2.77
CA GLN A 82 16.68 10.26 3.12
C GLN A 82 17.07 10.28 4.60
N ARG A 83 16.18 9.78 5.47
CA ARG A 83 16.38 9.67 6.91
C ARG A 83 17.08 8.37 7.34
N GLY A 84 17.37 7.47 6.41
CA GLY A 84 17.92 6.14 6.72
C GLY A 84 16.93 5.21 7.41
N LEU A 85 15.63 5.47 7.33
CA LEU A 85 14.59 4.68 7.98
C LEU A 85 14.00 3.60 7.07
N LEU A 86 14.17 3.73 5.74
CA LEU A 86 13.53 2.82 4.78
C LEU A 86 14.08 1.38 4.89
N GLU A 87 15.32 1.22 5.30
CA GLU A 87 15.94 -0.11 5.45
C GLU A 87 15.26 -0.92 6.57
N ASP A 88 14.79 -0.24 7.61
CA ASP A 88 14.13 -0.85 8.77
C ASP A 88 12.59 -0.67 8.75
N THR A 89 12.04 -0.10 7.68
CA THR A 89 10.61 0.14 7.54
C THR A 89 10.06 -0.53 6.29
N LEU A 90 9.26 -1.57 6.45
CA LEU A 90 8.52 -2.17 5.34
C LEU A 90 7.28 -1.35 5.02
N ILE A 91 7.17 -0.91 3.78
CA ILE A 91 5.96 -0.30 3.24
C ILE A 91 5.26 -1.32 2.34
N VAL A 92 3.97 -1.51 2.59
CA VAL A 92 3.08 -2.33 1.76
C VAL A 92 1.96 -1.43 1.25
N TRP A 93 1.79 -1.38 -0.05
CA TRP A 93 0.74 -0.61 -0.70
C TRP A 93 -0.12 -1.51 -1.58
N GLY A 94 -1.43 -1.39 -1.44
CA GLY A 94 -2.36 -2.17 -2.25
C GLY A 94 -3.81 -1.91 -1.88
N GLY A 95 -4.69 -2.48 -2.66
CA GLY A 95 -6.10 -2.63 -2.32
C GLY A 95 -6.38 -3.98 -1.67
N GLU A 96 -7.62 -4.19 -1.27
CA GLU A 96 -8.09 -5.45 -0.68
C GLU A 96 -8.14 -6.59 -1.70
N PHE A 97 -8.42 -6.27 -2.98
CA PHE A 97 -8.42 -7.18 -4.12
C PHE A 97 -8.38 -6.38 -5.45
N GLY A 98 -8.44 -7.08 -6.57
CA GLY A 98 -8.44 -6.51 -7.90
C GLY A 98 -9.81 -6.13 -8.43
N ARG A 99 -9.82 -5.72 -9.69
CA ARG A 99 -11.03 -5.33 -10.43
C ARG A 99 -11.12 -6.10 -11.74
N THR A 100 -12.35 -6.32 -12.20
CA THR A 100 -12.62 -7.00 -13.46
C THR A 100 -12.13 -6.19 -14.66
N VAL A 101 -11.76 -6.88 -15.74
CA VAL A 101 -11.39 -6.22 -17.00
C VAL A 101 -12.62 -5.76 -17.78
N TYR A 102 -13.73 -6.40 -17.57
CA TYR A 102 -15.01 -6.04 -18.19
C TYR A 102 -15.71 -4.95 -17.40
N CYS A 103 -16.59 -4.22 -18.10
CA CYS A 103 -17.39 -3.17 -17.52
C CYS A 103 -18.45 -3.72 -16.58
N GLN A 104 -18.63 -3.04 -15.46
CA GLN A 104 -19.83 -3.14 -14.65
C GLN A 104 -20.75 -1.96 -14.97
N GLY A 105 -22.04 -2.25 -15.11
CA GLY A 105 -23.05 -1.24 -15.38
C GLY A 105 -23.03 -0.73 -16.82
N ARG A 106 -23.26 0.56 -16.99
CA ARG A 106 -23.32 1.20 -18.30
C ARG A 106 -21.93 1.37 -18.91
N LEU A 107 -21.76 1.08 -20.18
CA LEU A 107 -20.53 1.28 -20.93
C LEU A 107 -20.66 2.46 -21.89
N THR A 108 -20.05 3.58 -21.51
CA THR A 108 -19.82 4.74 -22.37
C THR A 108 -18.38 5.20 -22.21
N ALA A 109 -17.92 6.13 -23.04
CA ALA A 109 -16.54 6.65 -22.92
C ALA A 109 -16.25 7.29 -21.54
N ASP A 110 -17.25 7.92 -20.93
CA ASP A 110 -17.11 8.70 -19.71
C ASP A 110 -17.74 8.03 -18.48
N ASP A 111 -18.51 6.99 -18.68
CA ASP A 111 -19.23 6.33 -17.59
C ASP A 111 -19.22 4.81 -17.75
N TYR A 112 -18.29 4.18 -17.04
CA TYR A 112 -18.25 2.75 -16.78
C TYR A 112 -17.59 2.52 -15.44
N GLY A 113 -17.82 1.35 -14.85
CA GLY A 113 -17.19 0.89 -13.65
C GLY A 113 -16.56 -0.48 -13.82
N ARG A 114 -15.98 -0.98 -12.77
CA ARG A 114 -15.43 -2.34 -12.70
C ARG A 114 -15.90 -3.03 -11.45
N ASP A 115 -16.15 -4.32 -11.57
CA ASP A 115 -16.57 -5.14 -10.44
C ASP A 115 -15.36 -5.68 -9.66
N HIS A 116 -15.60 -6.29 -8.53
CA HIS A 116 -14.60 -6.90 -7.68
C HIS A 116 -14.03 -8.16 -8.32
N HIS A 117 -12.70 -8.31 -8.28
CA HIS A 117 -12.02 -9.49 -8.77
C HIS A 117 -10.93 -9.98 -7.80
N PRO A 118 -11.28 -10.84 -6.83
CA PRO A 118 -10.36 -11.22 -5.75
C PRO A 118 -9.23 -12.17 -6.19
N ARG A 119 -9.29 -12.72 -7.40
CA ARG A 119 -8.35 -13.75 -7.84
C ARG A 119 -7.07 -13.22 -8.48
N CYS A 120 -7.06 -11.96 -8.91
CA CYS A 120 -5.93 -11.38 -9.63
C CYS A 120 -5.79 -9.90 -9.30
N PHE A 121 -4.69 -9.53 -8.65
CA PHE A 121 -4.37 -8.14 -8.34
C PHE A 121 -2.89 -8.00 -8.00
N SER A 122 -2.40 -6.76 -7.99
CA SER A 122 -1.01 -6.45 -7.70
C SER A 122 -0.91 -5.63 -6.42
N LEU A 123 0.19 -5.86 -5.70
CA LEU A 123 0.65 -5.07 -4.57
C LEU A 123 2.07 -4.60 -4.88
N TRP A 124 2.54 -3.54 -4.22
CA TRP A 124 3.96 -3.28 -4.19
C TRP A 124 4.47 -3.13 -2.77
N LEU A 125 5.73 -3.50 -2.58
CA LEU A 125 6.43 -3.42 -1.31
C LEU A 125 7.72 -2.65 -1.49
N ALA A 126 8.14 -1.93 -0.45
CA ALA A 126 9.41 -1.21 -0.44
C ALA A 126 10.00 -1.17 0.96
N GLY A 127 11.33 -1.17 1.05
CA GLY A 127 12.06 -1.12 2.32
C GLY A 127 12.00 -2.41 3.12
N GLY A 128 12.40 -2.38 4.38
CA GLY A 128 12.33 -3.48 5.33
C GLY A 128 13.01 -4.78 4.87
N GLY A 129 14.08 -4.70 4.07
CA GLY A 129 14.80 -5.86 3.53
C GLY A 129 14.21 -6.45 2.24
N ILE A 130 13.17 -5.86 1.66
CA ILE A 130 12.64 -6.26 0.36
C ILE A 130 13.60 -5.86 -0.76
N LYS A 131 13.89 -6.81 -1.67
CA LYS A 131 14.71 -6.54 -2.85
C LYS A 131 13.97 -5.62 -3.81
N GLY A 132 14.48 -4.42 -4.02
CA GLY A 132 13.90 -3.46 -4.96
C GLY A 132 14.13 -3.83 -6.43
N GLY A 133 13.27 -3.29 -7.31
CA GLY A 133 13.39 -3.46 -8.77
C GLY A 133 13.02 -4.86 -9.29
N VAL A 134 12.27 -5.63 -8.51
CA VAL A 134 11.81 -6.98 -8.88
C VAL A 134 10.31 -6.96 -9.12
N THR A 135 9.88 -7.56 -10.23
CA THR A 135 8.49 -7.97 -10.45
C THR A 135 8.41 -9.47 -10.22
N TYR A 136 7.46 -9.91 -9.41
CA TYR A 136 7.26 -11.32 -9.09
C TYR A 136 5.83 -11.74 -9.45
N GLY A 137 5.72 -12.77 -10.27
CA GLY A 137 4.45 -13.20 -10.84
C GLY A 137 4.05 -12.45 -12.09
N SER A 138 3.20 -13.05 -12.88
CA SER A 138 2.60 -12.45 -14.07
C SER A 138 1.15 -12.87 -14.24
N THR A 139 0.44 -12.09 -15.06
CA THR A 139 -0.97 -12.31 -15.38
C THR A 139 -1.13 -12.61 -16.88
N ASP A 140 -2.30 -13.08 -17.28
CA ASP A 140 -2.69 -13.09 -18.68
C ASP A 140 -2.84 -11.65 -19.23
N ASP A 141 -2.99 -11.53 -20.55
CA ASP A 141 -3.09 -10.24 -21.25
C ASP A 141 -4.27 -9.37 -20.78
N TYR A 142 -5.25 -9.97 -20.14
CA TYR A 142 -6.42 -9.28 -19.60
C TYR A 142 -6.31 -8.97 -18.11
N SER A 143 -5.20 -9.34 -17.45
CA SER A 143 -5.04 -9.24 -16.01
C SER A 143 -6.18 -9.93 -15.22
N TYR A 144 -6.73 -10.99 -15.80
CA TYR A 144 -7.86 -11.71 -15.22
C TYR A 144 -7.43 -12.97 -14.46
N ASN A 145 -6.39 -13.66 -14.95
CA ASN A 145 -5.83 -14.83 -14.26
C ASN A 145 -4.34 -14.64 -14.01
N ILE A 146 -3.86 -15.22 -12.91
CA ILE A 146 -2.43 -15.33 -12.64
C ILE A 146 -1.90 -16.51 -13.46
N THR A 147 -0.86 -16.28 -14.25
CA THR A 147 -0.24 -17.30 -15.14
C THR A 147 1.07 -17.82 -14.61
N GLU A 148 1.81 -17.00 -13.82
CA GLU A 148 3.10 -17.40 -13.27
C GLU A 148 3.24 -16.93 -11.82
N ASN A 149 3.93 -17.75 -11.03
CA ASN A 149 4.31 -17.46 -9.66
C ASN A 149 3.18 -16.85 -8.82
N PRO A 150 2.06 -17.56 -8.63
CA PRO A 150 0.96 -17.07 -7.80
C PRO A 150 1.43 -16.83 -6.38
N VAL A 151 0.98 -15.73 -5.78
CA VAL A 151 1.24 -15.37 -4.39
C VAL A 151 -0.07 -15.47 -3.61
N HIS A 152 -0.12 -16.38 -2.67
CA HIS A 152 -1.25 -16.46 -1.75
C HIS A 152 -1.15 -15.38 -0.66
N VAL A 153 -2.28 -14.97 -0.10
CA VAL A 153 -2.29 -13.98 1.00
C VAL A 153 -1.42 -14.42 2.19
N HIS A 154 -1.36 -15.72 2.46
CA HIS A 154 -0.50 -16.27 3.52
C HIS A 154 1.00 -16.12 3.19
N ASP A 155 1.41 -16.19 1.92
CA ASP A 155 2.80 -15.94 1.51
C ASP A 155 3.18 -14.47 1.75
N LEU A 156 2.26 -13.54 1.46
CA LEU A 156 2.43 -12.13 1.78
C LEU A 156 2.61 -11.93 3.29
N HIS A 157 1.72 -12.51 4.10
CA HIS A 157 1.82 -12.42 5.56
C HIS A 157 3.11 -13.06 6.10
N ALA A 158 3.51 -14.22 5.58
CA ALA A 158 4.77 -14.85 5.96
C ALA A 158 5.98 -13.97 5.63
N THR A 159 5.93 -13.27 4.48
CA THR A 159 6.96 -12.32 4.06
C THR A 159 7.02 -11.13 5.00
N MET A 160 5.89 -10.51 5.33
CA MET A 160 5.81 -9.39 6.27
C MET A 160 6.33 -9.79 7.66
N LEU A 161 5.90 -10.93 8.18
CA LEU A 161 6.36 -11.44 9.47
C LEU A 161 7.87 -11.71 9.47
N LYS A 162 8.40 -12.26 8.37
CA LYS A 162 9.85 -12.46 8.24
C LYS A 162 10.62 -11.13 8.25
N CYS A 163 10.14 -10.09 7.56
CA CYS A 163 10.74 -8.76 7.63
C CYS A 163 10.72 -8.19 9.05
N LEU A 164 9.70 -8.50 9.84
CA LEU A 164 9.60 -8.14 11.26
C LEU A 164 10.45 -9.03 12.19
N GLY A 165 11.22 -9.99 11.67
CA GLY A 165 12.02 -10.93 12.45
C GLY A 165 11.18 -12.02 13.15
N ILE A 166 9.92 -12.20 12.78
CA ILE A 166 9.00 -13.15 13.40
C ILE A 166 8.96 -14.43 12.57
N ASN A 167 9.20 -15.56 13.23
CA ASN A 167 8.99 -16.86 12.60
C ASN A 167 7.49 -17.19 12.56
N HIS A 168 6.88 -17.04 11.38
CA HIS A 168 5.44 -17.24 11.19
C HIS A 168 4.96 -18.66 11.52
N THR A 169 5.82 -19.68 11.34
CA THR A 169 5.46 -21.08 11.65
C THR A 169 5.36 -21.38 13.14
N LYS A 170 5.90 -20.47 13.97
CA LYS A 170 5.86 -20.55 15.44
C LYS A 170 4.90 -19.54 16.06
N LEU A 171 4.30 -18.69 15.23
CA LEU A 171 3.38 -17.68 15.71
C LEU A 171 2.03 -18.31 16.02
N THR A 172 1.56 -18.13 17.26
CA THR A 172 0.24 -18.57 17.70
C THR A 172 -0.50 -17.42 18.35
N LEU A 173 -1.78 -17.34 18.16
CA LEU A 173 -2.68 -16.48 18.89
C LEU A 173 -3.58 -17.33 19.76
N SER A 174 -3.47 -17.19 21.08
CA SER A 174 -4.13 -18.09 22.02
C SER A 174 -3.64 -19.53 21.83
N LEU A 175 -4.51 -20.47 21.49
CA LEU A 175 -4.17 -21.87 21.19
C LEU A 175 -4.26 -22.21 19.69
N ILE A 176 -4.41 -21.22 18.84
CA ILE A 176 -4.62 -21.38 17.39
C ILE A 176 -3.36 -20.94 16.64
N HIS A 177 -2.88 -21.76 15.72
CA HIS A 177 -1.85 -21.37 14.76
C HIS A 177 -2.41 -20.33 13.79
N ILE A 178 -1.67 -19.22 13.60
CA ILE A 178 -2.12 -18.10 12.77
C ILE A 178 -1.85 -18.36 11.29
N SER A 179 -0.85 -19.15 10.96
CA SER A 179 -0.46 -19.36 9.56
C SER A 179 -0.23 -20.82 9.21
N GLU A 180 -0.65 -21.18 8.01
CA GLU A 180 -0.19 -22.38 7.33
C GLU A 180 1.32 -22.27 7.01
N PRO A 181 2.04 -23.39 6.88
CA PRO A 181 3.43 -23.38 6.47
C PRO A 181 3.55 -22.91 5.02
N THR A 182 3.86 -21.65 4.83
CA THR A 182 4.04 -20.98 3.54
C THR A 182 5.50 -20.52 3.39
N ARG A 183 5.90 -20.20 2.17
CA ARG A 183 7.27 -19.75 1.87
C ARG A 183 7.32 -18.23 1.80
N PRO A 184 8.21 -17.56 2.57
CA PRO A 184 8.46 -16.13 2.36
C PRO A 184 8.95 -15.86 0.94
N LEU A 185 8.56 -14.72 0.37
CA LEU A 185 8.94 -14.27 -0.98
C LEU A 185 10.31 -13.60 -1.06
N ILE A 186 11.03 -13.57 0.03
CA ILE A 186 12.35 -12.93 0.15
C ILE A 186 13.44 -13.93 0.50
#